data_4e794cfd0fe59150fc9719c4f3749f6c
#
_entry.id   4e794cfd0fe59150fc9719c4f3749f6c
#
_cell.length_a   1.000
_cell.length_b   1.000
_cell.length_c   1.000
_cell.angle_alpha   90.00
_cell.angle_beta   90.00
_cell.angle_gamma   90.00
#
_symmetry.space_group_name_H-M   'P 1'
#
loop_
_entity.id
_entity.type
_entity.pdbx_description
1 polymer ?
#
loop_
_entity_poly.entity_id
_entity_poly.type
_entity_poly.pdbx_seq_one_letter_code
_entity_poly.pdbx_strand_id
1 'polypeptide(L)'
;GFTKAPTNDEGHHTTVVRNLGGITGGNYLLWRSDMDTLFRRMGEADGSLTDNTDNGIWARGKGKKFSRESDFLVDSKYNEYEVGYDWLHKKTDTKEHVIGVGFAYLDGDATYVSGKGDLKGYTLGLYDTQVWKNGQYLDLSLKGSRYENEFGYTGLGRFIDGQSNSTGFSFGAEYGYKKKDEKGWFVEPQAQVVLGHFRNDAFTDSNGVHVEGESLNTALGRIGARAGYESPRFAVYAKANWYHDFGGNHVTVMSVDTDRLRVHEDYGDTWFSYGLGGAYKINDGLQAYFDLERGDGSSYDENWSWDVGLRWSF
;
A
#
# COMPACT_ATOMS: atom_id res chain seq x y z
N GLY A 1 36.45 1.75 -7.63
CA GLY A 1 35.27 2.28 -6.95
C GLY A 1 34.00 1.62 -7.44
N PHE A 2 32.90 1.79 -6.75
CA PHE A 2 31.63 1.16 -7.10
C PHE A 2 31.07 1.62 -8.46
N THR A 3 31.53 2.77 -8.95
CA THR A 3 31.12 3.31 -10.27
C THR A 3 32.04 2.84 -11.41
N LYS A 4 33.18 2.23 -11.11
CA LYS A 4 34.19 1.83 -12.07
C LYS A 4 34.27 0.33 -12.29
N ALA A 5 33.43 -0.45 -11.64
CA ALA A 5 33.34 -1.85 -12.02
C ALA A 5 32.89 -1.91 -13.48
N PRO A 6 33.52 -2.73 -14.32
CA PRO A 6 33.10 -2.81 -15.72
C PRO A 6 31.61 -3.13 -15.75
N THR A 7 30.84 -2.26 -16.37
CA THR A 7 29.57 -2.68 -16.91
C THR A 7 29.91 -3.84 -17.84
N ASN A 8 29.23 -4.98 -17.66
CA ASN A 8 29.32 -5.99 -18.69
C ASN A 8 28.89 -5.34 -20.02
N ASP A 9 29.21 -5.96 -21.13
CA ASP A 9 28.88 -5.47 -22.47
C ASP A 9 27.39 -5.16 -22.68
N GLU A 10 26.54 -5.45 -21.69
CA GLU A 10 25.09 -5.21 -21.68
C GLU A 10 24.67 -3.97 -20.87
N GLY A 11 25.61 -3.24 -20.29
CA GLY A 11 25.33 -1.97 -19.58
C GLY A 11 24.69 -2.11 -18.19
N HIS A 12 24.83 -3.27 -17.55
CA HIS A 12 24.28 -3.49 -16.21
C HIS A 12 25.07 -2.76 -15.12
N HIS A 13 24.36 -2.30 -14.09
CA HIS A 13 24.98 -1.71 -12.91
C HIS A 13 25.75 -2.74 -12.07
N THR A 14 26.69 -2.25 -11.27
CA THR A 14 27.44 -3.10 -10.33
C THR A 14 26.54 -3.69 -9.26
N THR A 15 26.99 -4.74 -8.60
CA THR A 15 26.24 -5.37 -7.47
C THR A 15 25.94 -4.38 -6.36
N VAL A 16 26.88 -3.48 -6.03
CA VAL A 16 26.65 -2.43 -5.02
C VAL A 16 25.52 -1.52 -5.43
N VAL A 17 25.54 -1.00 -6.63
CA VAL A 17 24.51 -0.08 -7.15
C VAL A 17 23.15 -0.79 -7.25
N ARG A 18 23.13 -2.04 -7.67
CA ARG A 18 21.89 -2.82 -7.79
C ARG A 18 21.24 -3.07 -6.43
N ASN A 19 22.01 -3.35 -5.38
CA ASN A 19 21.46 -3.48 -4.04
C ASN A 19 20.95 -2.15 -3.49
N LEU A 20 21.74 -1.08 -3.60
CA LEU A 20 21.34 0.23 -3.11
C LEU A 20 20.10 0.77 -3.82
N GLY A 21 19.99 0.57 -5.12
CA GLY A 21 18.79 0.92 -5.89
C GLY A 21 17.57 0.09 -5.50
N GLY A 22 17.77 -1.19 -5.21
CA GLY A 22 16.72 -2.07 -4.68
C GLY A 22 16.22 -1.61 -3.30
N ILE A 23 17.12 -1.14 -2.44
CA ILE A 23 16.79 -0.61 -1.10
C ILE A 23 15.95 0.66 -1.25
N THR A 24 16.40 1.65 -1.99
CA THR A 24 15.69 2.92 -2.15
C THR A 24 14.38 2.76 -2.91
N GLY A 25 14.37 2.00 -3.98
CA GLY A 25 13.19 1.68 -4.76
C GLY A 25 12.21 0.80 -3.99
N GLY A 26 12.72 -0.17 -3.25
CA GLY A 26 11.91 -1.02 -2.38
C GLY A 26 11.17 -0.24 -1.29
N ASN A 27 11.79 0.78 -0.73
CA ASN A 27 11.14 1.67 0.24
C ASN A 27 9.93 2.39 -0.38
N TYR A 28 10.07 2.90 -1.60
CA TYR A 28 8.96 3.52 -2.33
C TYR A 28 7.84 2.52 -2.62
N LEU A 29 8.18 1.35 -3.11
CA LEU A 29 7.21 0.30 -3.42
C LEU A 29 6.48 -0.20 -2.17
N LEU A 30 7.16 -0.26 -1.03
CA LEU A 30 6.55 -0.59 0.25
C LEU A 30 5.46 0.42 0.61
N TRP A 31 5.76 1.71 0.53
CA TRP A 31 4.80 2.77 0.77
C TRP A 31 3.64 2.74 -0.24
N ARG A 32 3.93 2.59 -1.53
CA ARG A 32 2.92 2.47 -2.58
C ARG A 32 2.01 1.26 -2.39
N SER A 33 2.58 0.13 -1.95
CA SER A 33 1.84 -1.11 -1.76
C SER A 33 0.79 -1.03 -0.64
N ASP A 34 0.91 -0.05 0.23
CA ASP A 34 0.00 0.18 1.36
C ASP A 34 -1.25 0.98 0.95
N MET A 35 -1.55 1.05 -0.33
CA MET A 35 -2.81 1.59 -0.84
C MET A 35 -3.98 0.77 -0.34
N ASP A 36 -4.97 1.46 0.19
CA ASP A 36 -6.09 0.85 0.85
C ASP A 36 -7.42 1.16 0.17
N THR A 37 -8.44 0.38 0.45
CA THR A 37 -9.81 0.61 0.01
C THR A 37 -10.74 0.74 1.21
N LEU A 38 -11.92 1.32 0.99
CA LEU A 38 -12.90 1.48 2.05
C LEU A 38 -13.28 0.13 2.69
N PHE A 39 -13.53 -0.89 1.85
CA PHE A 39 -13.89 -2.21 2.36
C PHE A 39 -12.81 -2.80 3.26
N ARG A 40 -11.55 -2.70 2.88
CA ARG A 40 -10.43 -3.23 3.65
C ARG A 40 -10.28 -2.56 5.01
N ARG A 41 -10.74 -1.33 5.15
CA ARG A 41 -10.71 -0.60 6.42
C ARG A 41 -11.97 -0.82 7.24
N MET A 42 -13.14 -0.77 6.65
CA MET A 42 -14.42 -0.72 7.35
C MET A 42 -15.32 -1.94 7.14
N GLY A 43 -14.99 -2.86 6.25
CA GLY A 43 -15.91 -3.88 5.82
C GLY A 43 -17.07 -3.28 5.01
N GLU A 44 -18.26 -3.84 5.13
CA GLU A 44 -19.46 -3.27 4.52
C GLU A 44 -19.90 -2.03 5.31
N ALA A 45 -19.66 -0.85 4.71
CA ALA A 45 -19.88 0.43 5.36
C ALA A 45 -21.28 1.01 5.15
N ASP A 46 -22.10 0.37 4.33
CA ASP A 46 -23.45 0.84 3.98
C ASP A 46 -24.55 0.48 5.00
N GLY A 47 -24.16 -0.10 6.13
CA GLY A 47 -25.10 -0.53 7.16
C GLY A 47 -25.84 -1.84 6.85
N SER A 48 -25.48 -2.51 5.75
CA SER A 48 -26.17 -3.73 5.31
C SER A 48 -25.99 -4.90 6.29
N LEU A 49 -24.88 -4.97 7.01
CA LEU A 49 -24.60 -6.03 7.97
C LEU A 49 -24.76 -5.61 9.43
N THR A 50 -24.78 -4.32 9.73
CA THR A 50 -25.00 -3.80 11.09
C THR A 50 -25.99 -2.65 11.06
N ASP A 51 -26.93 -2.64 11.98
CA ASP A 51 -27.95 -1.60 12.06
C ASP A 51 -27.40 -0.29 12.63
N ASN A 52 -26.27 -0.35 13.30
CA ASN A 52 -25.66 0.80 13.95
C ASN A 52 -24.37 1.18 13.23
N THR A 53 -24.37 2.38 12.67
CA THR A 53 -23.24 2.96 11.96
C THR A 53 -22.71 4.22 12.63
N ASP A 54 -23.16 4.50 13.88
CA ASP A 54 -22.87 5.78 14.53
C ASP A 54 -21.38 5.94 14.81
N ASN A 55 -20.89 5.30 15.84
CA ASN A 55 -19.48 5.30 16.18
C ASN A 55 -18.92 3.89 16.02
N GLY A 56 -17.66 3.77 15.77
CA GLY A 56 -17.03 2.46 15.61
C GLY A 56 -15.59 2.43 16.05
N ILE A 57 -15.22 1.28 16.58
CA ILE A 57 -13.81 0.90 16.78
C ILE A 57 -13.53 -0.22 15.82
N TRP A 58 -12.39 -0.17 15.15
CA TRP A 58 -11.98 -1.23 14.26
C TRP A 58 -10.54 -1.61 14.49
N ALA A 59 -10.24 -2.87 14.21
CA ALA A 59 -8.90 -3.42 14.24
C ALA A 59 -8.74 -4.35 13.07
N ARG A 60 -7.57 -4.34 12.44
CA ARG A 60 -7.27 -5.25 11.35
C ARG A 60 -5.82 -5.66 11.33
N GLY A 61 -5.59 -6.85 10.77
CA GLY A 61 -4.27 -7.31 10.37
C GLY A 61 -4.25 -7.50 8.88
N LYS A 62 -3.13 -7.21 8.26
CA LYS A 62 -2.90 -7.53 6.85
C LYS A 62 -1.51 -8.07 6.63
N GLY A 63 -1.38 -8.85 5.57
CA GLY A 63 -0.11 -9.31 5.06
C GLY A 63 -0.04 -9.11 3.57
N LYS A 64 1.12 -8.78 3.08
CA LYS A 64 1.36 -8.58 1.66
C LYS A 64 2.76 -9.06 1.28
N LYS A 65 2.84 -9.65 0.11
CA LYS A 65 4.09 -9.93 -0.57
C LYS A 65 4.04 -9.32 -1.96
N PHE A 66 5.05 -8.53 -2.30
CA PHE A 66 5.21 -7.99 -3.63
C PHE A 66 6.66 -8.19 -4.12
N SER A 67 6.82 -8.18 -5.43
CA SER A 67 8.12 -8.25 -6.07
C SER A 67 8.19 -7.31 -7.26
N ARG A 68 9.39 -6.82 -7.54
CA ARG A 68 9.68 -6.07 -8.75
C ARG A 68 10.93 -6.63 -9.40
N GLU A 69 10.80 -7.04 -10.64
CA GLU A 69 11.92 -7.47 -11.46
C GLU A 69 12.46 -6.28 -12.26
N SER A 70 13.70 -5.94 -12.01
CA SER A 70 14.47 -4.93 -12.73
C SER A 70 15.95 -5.15 -12.39
N ASP A 71 16.85 -4.30 -12.88
CA ASP A 71 18.25 -4.28 -12.42
C ASP A 71 18.34 -4.04 -10.90
N PHE A 72 17.32 -3.40 -10.32
CA PHE A 72 17.18 -3.12 -8.89
C PHE A 72 16.12 -4.02 -8.29
N LEU A 73 16.37 -5.32 -8.31
CA LEU A 73 15.46 -6.34 -7.82
C LEU A 73 15.06 -6.07 -6.35
N VAL A 74 13.79 -6.19 -6.06
CA VAL A 74 13.27 -6.22 -4.70
C VAL A 74 12.14 -7.22 -4.59
N ASP A 75 12.15 -7.98 -3.50
CA ASP A 75 11.11 -8.90 -3.08
C ASP A 75 10.81 -8.59 -1.62
N SER A 76 9.59 -8.20 -1.32
CA SER A 76 9.23 -7.68 -0.01
C SER A 76 7.99 -8.36 0.54
N LYS A 77 8.03 -8.64 1.84
CA LYS A 77 6.93 -9.27 2.57
C LYS A 77 6.76 -8.57 3.90
N TYR A 78 5.52 -8.24 4.25
CA TYR A 78 5.24 -7.57 5.52
C TYR A 78 3.89 -7.95 6.11
N ASN A 79 3.78 -7.76 7.41
CA ASN A 79 2.53 -7.74 8.14
C ASN A 79 2.29 -6.32 8.68
N GLU A 80 1.04 -5.91 8.73
CA GLU A 80 0.65 -4.62 9.28
C GLU A 80 -0.55 -4.80 10.19
N TYR A 81 -0.53 -4.09 11.31
CA TYR A 81 -1.59 -4.10 12.31
C TYR A 81 -2.10 -2.68 12.49
N GLU A 82 -3.40 -2.50 12.37
CA GLU A 82 -4.01 -1.18 12.44
C GLU A 82 -5.20 -1.19 13.39
N VAL A 83 -5.34 -0.11 14.14
CA VAL A 83 -6.50 0.17 14.98
C VAL A 83 -7.02 1.55 14.63
N GLY A 84 -8.33 1.72 14.73
CA GLY A 84 -8.94 2.99 14.41
C GLY A 84 -10.23 3.22 15.15
N TYR A 85 -10.66 4.47 15.11
CA TYR A 85 -11.90 4.94 15.69
C TYR A 85 -12.61 5.85 14.71
N ASP A 86 -13.91 5.60 14.52
CA ASP A 86 -14.79 6.43 13.70
C ASP A 86 -15.89 7.03 14.54
N TRP A 87 -16.23 8.28 14.28
CA TRP A 87 -17.38 8.91 14.89
C TRP A 87 -18.32 9.45 13.82
N LEU A 88 -19.61 9.31 14.09
CA LEU A 88 -20.63 9.85 13.22
C LEU A 88 -20.62 11.38 13.33
N HIS A 89 -20.31 12.06 12.21
CA HIS A 89 -20.35 13.52 12.15
C HIS A 89 -21.75 14.03 11.84
N LYS A 90 -22.42 13.38 10.87
CA LYS A 90 -23.76 13.78 10.46
C LYS A 90 -24.51 12.60 9.83
N LYS A 91 -25.77 12.46 10.21
CA LYS A 91 -26.69 11.49 9.64
C LYS A 91 -27.93 12.20 9.16
N THR A 92 -28.32 11.96 7.91
CA THR A 92 -29.57 12.42 7.32
C THR A 92 -30.36 11.21 6.81
N ASP A 93 -31.57 11.44 6.32
CA ASP A 93 -32.39 10.35 5.76
C ASP A 93 -31.77 9.68 4.52
N THR A 94 -30.81 10.35 3.86
CA THR A 94 -30.21 9.90 2.60
C THR A 94 -28.70 9.62 2.68
N LYS A 95 -28.03 10.07 3.73
CA LYS A 95 -26.56 10.01 3.82
C LYS A 95 -26.05 9.91 5.24
N GLU A 96 -24.99 9.14 5.41
CA GLU A 96 -24.17 9.12 6.63
C GLU A 96 -22.79 9.68 6.34
N HIS A 97 -22.28 10.50 7.25
CA HIS A 97 -20.97 11.12 7.17
C HIS A 97 -20.18 10.77 8.43
N VAL A 98 -19.12 10.02 8.27
CA VAL A 98 -18.28 9.48 9.34
C VAL A 98 -16.86 10.02 9.17
N ILE A 99 -16.26 10.43 10.27
CA ILE A 99 -14.87 10.87 10.33
C ILE A 99 -14.10 9.88 11.20
N GLY A 100 -12.91 9.51 10.81
CA GLY A 100 -12.13 8.52 11.53
C GLY A 100 -10.65 8.81 11.59
N VAL A 101 -9.99 8.14 12.51
CA VAL A 101 -8.54 8.15 12.69
C VAL A 101 -8.05 6.72 12.85
N GLY A 102 -6.88 6.41 12.27
CA GLY A 102 -6.27 5.11 12.39
C GLY A 102 -4.77 5.23 12.62
N PHE A 103 -4.24 4.25 13.32
CA PHE A 103 -2.81 4.10 13.54
C PHE A 103 -2.38 2.68 13.17
N ALA A 104 -1.31 2.57 12.37
CA ALA A 104 -0.80 1.29 11.89
C ALA A 104 0.68 1.10 12.23
N TYR A 105 1.03 -0.15 12.50
CA TYR A 105 2.40 -0.62 12.66
C TYR A 105 2.69 -1.73 11.65
N LEU A 106 3.80 -1.60 10.95
CA LEU A 106 4.26 -2.52 9.91
C LEU A 106 5.58 -3.18 10.33
N ASP A 107 5.68 -4.47 10.09
CA ASP A 107 6.88 -5.28 10.30
C ASP A 107 7.08 -6.22 9.10
N GLY A 108 8.28 -6.25 8.55
CA GLY A 108 8.53 -7.06 7.38
C GLY A 108 9.99 -7.22 7.00
N ASP A 109 10.18 -7.87 5.86
CA ASP A 109 11.47 -8.19 5.30
C ASP A 109 11.51 -7.85 3.81
N ALA A 110 12.68 -7.47 3.33
CA ALA A 110 12.96 -7.32 1.92
C ALA A 110 14.18 -8.14 1.52
N THR A 111 14.17 -8.62 0.28
CA THR A 111 15.30 -9.31 -0.34
C THR A 111 15.71 -8.54 -1.59
N TYR A 112 16.99 -8.35 -1.77
CA TYR A 112 17.61 -7.63 -2.88
C TYR A 112 18.47 -8.58 -3.70
N VAL A 113 19.24 -8.06 -4.64
CA VAL A 113 20.10 -8.89 -5.52
C VAL A 113 21.04 -9.79 -4.71
N SER A 114 21.68 -9.25 -3.68
CA SER A 114 22.57 -10.03 -2.79
C SER A 114 22.45 -9.56 -1.34
N GLY A 115 21.27 -9.12 -0.92
CA GLY A 115 21.06 -8.56 0.39
C GLY A 115 19.65 -8.74 0.92
N LYS A 116 19.49 -8.28 2.16
CA LYS A 116 18.22 -8.31 2.90
C LYS A 116 18.02 -7.01 3.64
N GLY A 117 16.78 -6.70 3.95
CA GLY A 117 16.40 -5.57 4.80
C GLY A 117 15.34 -5.98 5.79
N ASP A 118 15.45 -5.45 7.02
CA ASP A 118 14.42 -5.54 8.05
C ASP A 118 13.61 -4.25 8.03
N LEU A 119 12.30 -4.38 7.86
CA LEU A 119 11.39 -3.26 7.63
C LEU A 119 10.51 -3.02 8.84
N LYS A 120 10.39 -1.75 9.24
CA LYS A 120 9.42 -1.27 10.21
C LYS A 120 8.74 -0.03 9.67
N GLY A 121 7.46 0.12 9.98
CA GLY A 121 6.69 1.28 9.52
C GLY A 121 5.63 1.70 10.51
N TYR A 122 5.33 3.00 10.50
CA TYR A 122 4.30 3.61 11.34
C TYR A 122 3.48 4.53 10.45
N THR A 123 2.16 4.41 10.53
CA THR A 123 1.26 5.23 9.73
C THR A 123 0.16 5.81 10.60
N LEU A 124 -0.09 7.11 10.44
CA LEU A 124 -1.24 7.80 10.98
C LEU A 124 -2.16 8.17 9.82
N GLY A 125 -3.43 7.81 9.92
CA GLY A 125 -4.44 8.10 8.91
C GLY A 125 -5.61 8.88 9.47
N LEU A 126 -6.13 9.81 8.66
CA LEU A 126 -7.39 10.51 8.90
C LEU A 126 -8.32 10.19 7.74
N TYR A 127 -9.58 9.91 8.06
CA TYR A 127 -10.56 9.44 7.08
C TYR A 127 -11.85 10.24 7.19
N ASP A 128 -12.42 10.55 6.02
CA ASP A 128 -13.73 11.15 5.87
C ASP A 128 -14.53 10.27 4.91
N THR A 129 -15.57 9.63 5.43
CA THR A 129 -16.34 8.64 4.68
C THR A 129 -17.79 9.09 4.61
N GLN A 130 -18.31 9.17 3.41
CA GLN A 130 -19.69 9.50 3.15
C GLN A 130 -20.36 8.35 2.42
N VAL A 131 -21.47 7.86 2.95
CA VAL A 131 -22.22 6.73 2.38
C VAL A 131 -23.68 7.15 2.19
N TRP A 132 -24.16 7.03 0.97
CA TRP A 132 -25.54 7.33 0.60
C TRP A 132 -26.40 6.08 0.58
N LYS A 133 -27.66 6.22 0.91
CA LYS A 133 -28.62 5.11 0.89
C LYS A 133 -28.86 4.52 -0.50
N ASN A 134 -28.58 5.29 -1.55
CA ASN A 134 -28.69 4.81 -2.93
C ASN A 134 -27.55 3.88 -3.35
N GLY A 135 -26.56 3.64 -2.46
CA GLY A 135 -25.43 2.77 -2.72
C GLY A 135 -24.12 3.48 -3.09
N GLN A 136 -24.15 4.80 -3.29
CA GLN A 136 -22.93 5.57 -3.52
C GLN A 136 -22.13 5.73 -2.24
N TYR A 137 -20.81 5.82 -2.38
CA TYR A 137 -19.92 6.25 -1.28
C TYR A 137 -18.77 7.09 -1.81
N LEU A 138 -18.26 7.94 -0.95
CA LEU A 138 -17.04 8.70 -1.16
C LEU A 138 -16.19 8.60 0.09
N ASP A 139 -14.95 8.13 -0.07
CA ASP A 139 -13.98 8.01 1.02
C ASP A 139 -12.76 8.86 0.72
N LEU A 140 -12.46 9.79 1.61
CA LEU A 140 -11.27 10.64 1.55
C LEU A 140 -10.32 10.24 2.66
N SER A 141 -9.02 10.21 2.36
CA SER A 141 -7.99 9.83 3.33
C SER A 141 -6.78 10.74 3.26
N LEU A 142 -6.22 11.03 4.43
CA LEU A 142 -4.90 11.65 4.57
C LEU A 142 -4.05 10.72 5.40
N LYS A 143 -2.86 10.36 4.89
CA LYS A 143 -1.95 9.47 5.59
C LYS A 143 -0.55 10.07 5.66
N GLY A 144 0.10 9.90 6.80
CA GLY A 144 1.52 10.14 6.98
C GLY A 144 2.20 8.88 7.47
N SER A 145 3.31 8.50 6.86
CA SER A 145 4.01 7.26 7.17
C SER A 145 5.51 7.50 7.35
N ARG A 146 6.09 6.74 8.26
CA ARG A 146 7.53 6.69 8.49
C ARG A 146 7.98 5.24 8.42
N TYR A 147 9.01 4.97 7.63
CA TYR A 147 9.57 3.63 7.47
C TYR A 147 11.04 3.63 7.84
N GLU A 148 11.47 2.52 8.43
CA GLU A 148 12.85 2.21 8.76
C GLU A 148 13.24 0.91 8.06
N ASN A 149 14.40 0.90 7.41
CA ASN A 149 14.95 -0.28 6.74
C ASN A 149 16.39 -0.47 7.20
N GLU A 150 16.63 -1.48 8.01
CA GLU A 150 17.97 -1.94 8.37
C GLU A 150 18.40 -2.99 7.35
N PHE A 151 19.39 -2.67 6.53
CA PHE A 151 19.79 -3.52 5.41
C PHE A 151 21.22 -4.01 5.55
N GLY A 152 21.48 -5.13 4.88
CA GLY A 152 22.82 -5.65 4.66
C GLY A 152 22.90 -6.38 3.32
N TYR A 153 24.01 -6.25 2.63
CA TYR A 153 24.25 -6.93 1.36
C TYR A 153 25.70 -7.31 1.18
N THR A 154 25.96 -8.27 0.31
CA THR A 154 27.31 -8.66 -0.08
C THR A 154 27.66 -7.99 -1.41
N GLY A 155 28.77 -7.24 -1.40
CA GLY A 155 29.32 -6.59 -2.56
C GLY A 155 30.82 -6.36 -2.37
N LEU A 156 31.58 -6.32 -3.46
CA LEU A 156 33.04 -6.15 -3.41
C LEU A 156 33.77 -7.20 -2.54
N GLY A 157 33.19 -8.41 -2.45
CA GLY A 157 33.75 -9.50 -1.66
C GLY A 157 33.62 -9.33 -0.15
N ARG A 158 32.74 -8.44 0.33
CA ARG A 158 32.51 -8.19 1.75
C ARG A 158 31.04 -7.89 2.06
N PHE A 159 30.71 -7.97 3.34
CA PHE A 159 29.38 -7.58 3.84
C PHE A 159 29.34 -6.07 4.10
N ILE A 160 28.29 -5.44 3.60
CA ILE A 160 28.06 -4.01 3.71
C ILE A 160 26.68 -3.82 4.33
N ASP A 161 26.54 -2.95 5.30
CA ASP A 161 25.29 -2.68 5.99
C ASP A 161 25.00 -1.18 6.14
N GLY A 162 23.79 -0.88 6.58
CA GLY A 162 23.34 0.48 6.82
C GLY A 162 21.88 0.54 7.19
N GLN A 163 21.38 1.76 7.29
CA GLN A 163 19.98 2.04 7.57
C GLN A 163 19.44 3.09 6.60
N SER A 164 18.29 2.83 6.03
CA SER A 164 17.60 3.73 5.12
C SER A 164 16.20 4.01 5.65
N ASN A 165 15.93 5.27 5.97
CA ASN A 165 14.63 5.71 6.48
C ASN A 165 13.88 6.51 5.42
N SER A 166 12.55 6.45 5.44
CA SER A 166 11.72 7.13 4.47
C SER A 166 10.46 7.69 5.09
N THR A 167 9.91 8.72 4.46
CA THR A 167 8.68 9.39 4.86
C THR A 167 7.76 9.52 3.66
N GLY A 168 6.48 9.21 3.84
CA GLY A 168 5.47 9.37 2.82
C GLY A 168 4.25 10.09 3.35
N PHE A 169 3.66 10.92 2.48
CA PHE A 169 2.37 11.56 2.72
C PHE A 169 1.46 11.27 1.54
N SER A 170 0.20 11.00 1.81
CA SER A 170 -0.77 10.76 0.75
C SER A 170 -2.13 11.36 1.06
N PHE A 171 -2.80 11.76 -0.03
CA PHE A 171 -4.22 12.08 -0.06
C PHE A 171 -4.90 11.13 -1.02
N GLY A 172 -5.92 10.42 -0.55
CA GLY A 172 -6.68 9.47 -1.35
C GLY A 172 -8.14 9.87 -1.45
N ALA A 173 -8.74 9.55 -2.60
CA ALA A 173 -10.16 9.67 -2.83
C ALA A 173 -10.66 8.40 -3.53
N GLU A 174 -11.64 7.75 -2.96
CA GLU A 174 -12.28 6.56 -3.52
C GLU A 174 -13.77 6.82 -3.66
N TYR A 175 -14.32 6.55 -4.85
CA TYR A 175 -15.74 6.60 -5.13
C TYR A 175 -16.22 5.24 -5.61
N GLY A 176 -17.40 4.85 -5.15
CA GLY A 176 -18.03 3.61 -5.58
C GLY A 176 -19.55 3.73 -5.60
N TYR A 177 -20.17 2.81 -6.31
CA TYR A 177 -21.62 2.72 -6.41
C TYR A 177 -22.06 1.28 -6.36
N LYS A 178 -22.68 0.89 -5.25
CA LYS A 178 -23.19 -0.46 -5.05
C LYS A 178 -24.63 -0.55 -5.52
N LYS A 179 -24.84 -1.35 -6.55
CA LYS A 179 -26.17 -1.70 -7.05
C LYS A 179 -26.54 -3.11 -6.59
N LYS A 180 -27.62 -3.22 -5.83
CA LYS A 180 -28.11 -4.48 -5.28
C LYS A 180 -29.53 -4.73 -5.76
N ASP A 181 -29.81 -5.97 -6.17
CA ASP A 181 -31.18 -6.41 -6.52
C ASP A 181 -31.95 -6.87 -5.27
N GLU A 182 -33.22 -7.22 -5.46
CA GLU A 182 -34.10 -7.67 -4.37
C GLU A 182 -33.66 -9.02 -3.77
N LYS A 183 -32.89 -9.82 -4.53
CA LYS A 183 -32.41 -11.14 -4.08
C LYS A 183 -31.13 -11.06 -3.28
N GLY A 184 -30.41 -9.93 -3.33
CA GLY A 184 -29.14 -9.73 -2.65
C GLY A 184 -27.90 -9.76 -3.56
N TRP A 185 -28.06 -9.98 -4.85
CA TRP A 185 -26.95 -9.88 -5.80
C TRP A 185 -26.57 -8.42 -5.99
N PHE A 186 -25.27 -8.14 -6.01
CA PHE A 186 -24.78 -6.77 -6.18
C PHE A 186 -23.59 -6.69 -7.12
N VAL A 187 -23.42 -5.51 -7.71
CA VAL A 187 -22.26 -5.09 -8.47
C VAL A 187 -21.88 -3.71 -7.96
N GLU A 188 -20.59 -3.48 -7.73
CA GLU A 188 -20.08 -2.21 -7.24
C GLU A 188 -18.85 -1.78 -8.05
N PRO A 189 -19.03 -0.91 -9.06
CA PRO A 189 -17.91 -0.25 -9.70
C PRO A 189 -17.24 0.74 -8.73
N GLN A 190 -15.93 0.90 -8.87
CA GLN A 190 -15.09 1.72 -8.01
C GLN A 190 -14.04 2.46 -8.83
N ALA A 191 -13.70 3.66 -8.37
CA ALA A 191 -12.57 4.43 -8.88
C ALA A 191 -11.86 5.07 -7.70
N GLN A 192 -10.53 5.13 -7.77
CA GLN A 192 -9.71 5.67 -6.70
C GLN A 192 -8.50 6.37 -7.28
N VAL A 193 -8.12 7.49 -6.66
CA VAL A 193 -6.88 8.19 -6.93
C VAL A 193 -6.16 8.46 -5.61
N VAL A 194 -4.85 8.27 -5.60
CA VAL A 194 -4.00 8.60 -4.46
C VAL A 194 -2.88 9.51 -4.96
N LEU A 195 -2.83 10.71 -4.41
CA LEU A 195 -1.75 11.66 -4.64
C LEU A 195 -0.76 11.55 -3.49
N GLY A 196 0.51 11.43 -3.78
CA GLY A 196 1.51 11.19 -2.76
C GLY A 196 2.81 11.94 -2.96
N HIS A 197 3.49 12.13 -1.84
CA HIS A 197 4.84 12.66 -1.76
C HIS A 197 5.68 11.70 -0.92
N PHE A 198 6.77 11.22 -1.49
CA PHE A 198 7.64 10.24 -0.86
C PHE A 198 9.09 10.69 -0.91
N ARG A 199 9.83 10.45 0.18
CA ARG A 199 11.24 10.78 0.27
C ARG A 199 11.98 9.71 1.05
N ASN A 200 13.13 9.25 0.50
CA ASN A 200 14.15 8.56 1.27
C ASN A 200 15.06 9.60 1.92
N ASP A 201 15.33 9.46 3.21
CA ASP A 201 16.39 10.23 3.86
C ASP A 201 17.74 9.82 3.30
N ALA A 202 18.66 10.76 3.17
CA ALA A 202 20.03 10.45 2.80
C ALA A 202 20.70 9.55 3.85
N PHE A 203 21.53 8.62 3.39
CA PHE A 203 22.27 7.74 4.28
C PHE A 203 23.66 7.43 3.69
N THR A 204 24.54 6.96 4.56
CA THR A 204 25.85 6.46 4.18
C THR A 204 25.99 5.04 4.72
N ASP A 205 26.31 4.08 3.85
CA ASP A 205 26.48 2.69 4.24
C ASP A 205 27.86 2.43 4.85
N SER A 206 28.09 1.22 5.37
CA SER A 206 29.36 0.84 6.00
C SER A 206 30.54 0.80 5.03
N ASN A 207 30.28 0.82 3.73
CA ASN A 207 31.31 0.95 2.70
C ASN A 207 31.66 2.40 2.36
N GLY A 208 31.04 3.38 3.04
CA GLY A 208 31.25 4.80 2.80
C GLY A 208 30.50 5.35 1.59
N VAL A 209 29.59 4.60 0.98
CA VAL A 209 28.75 5.09 -0.11
C VAL A 209 27.63 5.95 0.47
N HIS A 210 27.62 7.21 0.04
CA HIS A 210 26.54 8.15 0.38
C HIS A 210 25.44 8.06 -0.67
N VAL A 211 24.20 7.90 -0.21
CA VAL A 211 23.03 7.76 -1.06
C VAL A 211 22.05 8.88 -0.76
N GLU A 212 21.68 9.63 -1.78
CA GLU A 212 20.77 10.76 -1.66
C GLU A 212 19.79 10.73 -2.85
N GLY A 213 18.50 10.69 -2.53
CA GLY A 213 17.44 10.67 -3.53
C GLY A 213 16.66 11.96 -3.58
N GLU A 214 16.12 12.29 -4.74
CA GLU A 214 15.14 13.34 -4.88
C GLU A 214 13.80 12.91 -4.29
N SER A 215 13.01 13.88 -3.81
CA SER A 215 11.62 13.63 -3.43
C SER A 215 10.83 13.17 -4.66
N LEU A 216 9.90 12.27 -4.46
CA LEU A 216 9.04 11.75 -5.52
C LEU A 216 7.59 12.16 -5.26
N ASN A 217 6.99 12.84 -6.23
CA ASN A 217 5.55 13.07 -6.26
C ASN A 217 4.92 12.02 -7.17
N THR A 218 3.83 11.41 -6.71
CA THR A 218 3.17 10.37 -7.46
C THR A 218 1.66 10.56 -7.49
N ALA A 219 1.04 10.00 -8.51
CA ALA A 219 -0.40 9.82 -8.60
C ALA A 219 -0.66 8.35 -8.94
N LEU A 220 -1.38 7.67 -8.08
CA LEU A 220 -1.77 6.28 -8.27
C LEU A 220 -3.26 6.22 -8.55
N GLY A 221 -3.63 5.61 -9.67
CA GLY A 221 -5.02 5.42 -10.06
C GLY A 221 -5.45 3.96 -9.96
N ARG A 222 -6.70 3.74 -9.57
CA ARG A 222 -7.34 2.42 -9.58
C ARG A 222 -8.75 2.52 -10.15
N ILE A 223 -9.07 1.63 -11.06
CA ILE A 223 -10.43 1.36 -11.49
C ILE A 223 -10.72 -0.09 -11.17
N GLY A 224 -11.85 -0.37 -10.59
CA GLY A 224 -12.18 -1.73 -10.22
C GLY A 224 -13.67 -1.95 -10.05
N ALA A 225 -14.01 -3.19 -9.77
CA ALA A 225 -15.34 -3.59 -9.42
C ALA A 225 -15.31 -4.78 -8.49
N ARG A 226 -16.32 -4.88 -7.67
CA ARG A 226 -16.65 -6.11 -6.96
C ARG A 226 -18.08 -6.52 -7.28
N ALA A 227 -18.31 -7.81 -7.31
CA ALA A 227 -19.62 -8.39 -7.55
C ALA A 227 -19.82 -9.59 -6.63
N GLY A 228 -20.99 -9.71 -6.07
CA GLY A 228 -21.24 -10.77 -5.12
C GLY A 228 -22.68 -10.87 -4.65
N TYR A 229 -22.82 -11.46 -3.49
CA TYR A 229 -24.11 -11.70 -2.85
C TYR A 229 -24.08 -11.21 -1.42
N GLU A 230 -25.15 -10.59 -1.01
CA GLU A 230 -25.35 -10.06 0.31
C GLU A 230 -26.67 -10.54 0.92
N SER A 231 -26.59 -11.08 2.12
CA SER A 231 -27.75 -11.43 2.94
C SER A 231 -27.72 -10.55 4.20
N PRO A 232 -28.77 -10.58 5.05
CA PRO A 232 -28.73 -9.85 6.31
C PRO A 232 -27.59 -10.26 7.25
N ARG A 233 -26.94 -11.41 7.02
CA ARG A 233 -25.92 -11.97 7.89
C ARG A 233 -24.52 -11.93 7.34
N PHE A 234 -24.38 -11.98 6.02
CA PHE A 234 -23.07 -12.03 5.39
C PHE A 234 -23.08 -11.37 4.01
N ALA A 235 -21.89 -10.99 3.56
CA ALA A 235 -21.64 -10.60 2.17
C ALA A 235 -20.41 -11.34 1.67
N VAL A 236 -20.42 -11.79 0.43
CA VAL A 236 -19.28 -12.38 -0.26
C VAL A 236 -19.15 -11.79 -1.64
N TYR A 237 -17.94 -11.59 -2.12
CA TYR A 237 -17.71 -11.00 -3.43
C TYR A 237 -16.44 -11.53 -4.08
N ALA A 238 -16.40 -11.43 -5.40
CA ALA A 238 -15.18 -11.44 -6.19
C ALA A 238 -14.89 -10.02 -6.66
N LYS A 239 -13.61 -9.69 -6.87
CA LYS A 239 -13.20 -8.38 -7.32
C LYS A 239 -12.12 -8.45 -8.40
N ALA A 240 -12.04 -7.39 -9.18
CA ALA A 240 -10.98 -7.16 -10.15
C ALA A 240 -10.63 -5.67 -10.15
N ASN A 241 -9.35 -5.36 -10.29
CA ASN A 241 -8.85 -4.00 -10.26
C ASN A 241 -7.77 -3.79 -11.31
N TRP A 242 -7.72 -2.58 -11.81
CA TRP A 242 -6.65 -2.09 -12.67
C TRP A 242 -5.98 -0.92 -11.99
N TYR A 243 -4.67 -1.01 -11.79
CA TYR A 243 -3.86 0.02 -11.15
C TYR A 243 -2.89 0.63 -12.15
N HIS A 244 -2.65 1.92 -12.02
CA HIS A 244 -1.60 2.59 -12.75
C HIS A 244 -0.91 3.63 -11.86
N ASP A 245 0.42 3.56 -11.79
CA ASP A 245 1.24 4.58 -11.16
C ASP A 245 1.67 5.59 -12.22
N PHE A 246 1.13 6.80 -12.14
CA PHE A 246 1.47 7.94 -12.99
C PHE A 246 2.72 8.66 -12.50
N GLY A 247 3.25 8.29 -11.33
CA GLY A 247 4.53 8.75 -10.83
C GLY A 247 5.62 8.26 -11.75
N GLY A 248 6.68 9.00 -11.82
CA GLY A 248 7.62 8.74 -12.86
C GLY A 248 9.05 8.60 -12.38
N ASN A 249 9.85 9.36 -13.03
CA ASN A 249 11.30 9.31 -12.91
C ASN A 249 11.77 9.73 -11.52
N HIS A 250 12.55 8.88 -10.93
CA HIS A 250 13.24 9.13 -9.67
C HIS A 250 14.74 9.11 -9.91
N VAL A 251 15.44 10.07 -9.35
CA VAL A 251 16.89 10.16 -9.43
C VAL A 251 17.49 9.94 -8.04
N THR A 252 18.40 8.98 -7.95
CA THR A 252 19.19 8.72 -6.76
C THR A 252 20.66 8.96 -7.10
N VAL A 253 21.35 9.71 -6.26
CA VAL A 253 22.78 9.97 -6.40
C VAL A 253 23.54 9.13 -5.38
N MET A 254 24.46 8.32 -5.87
CA MET A 254 25.35 7.49 -5.06
C MET A 254 26.76 8.01 -5.23
N SER A 255 27.45 8.26 -4.10
CA SER A 255 28.80 8.83 -4.15
C SER A 255 29.72 8.22 -3.10
N VAL A 256 30.97 8.07 -3.44
CA VAL A 256 32.05 7.71 -2.53
C VAL A 256 33.34 8.40 -3.01
N ASP A 257 34.03 9.08 -2.13
CA ASP A 257 35.21 9.90 -2.46
C ASP A 257 34.90 10.87 -3.61
N THR A 258 35.58 10.74 -4.75
CA THR A 258 35.36 11.52 -5.97
C THR A 258 34.42 10.85 -6.96
N ASP A 259 34.04 9.60 -6.72
CA ASP A 259 33.15 8.86 -7.59
C ASP A 259 31.69 9.26 -7.30
N ARG A 260 30.93 9.53 -8.34
CA ARG A 260 29.53 9.91 -8.27
C ARG A 260 28.74 9.27 -9.40
N LEU A 261 27.60 8.69 -9.08
CA LEU A 261 26.70 8.06 -10.02
C LEU A 261 25.28 8.58 -9.82
N ARG A 262 24.64 8.98 -10.91
CA ARG A 262 23.21 9.29 -10.94
C ARG A 262 22.47 8.07 -11.48
N VAL A 263 21.55 7.56 -10.69
CA VAL A 263 20.72 6.41 -11.05
C VAL A 263 19.31 6.92 -11.31
N HIS A 264 18.81 6.65 -12.53
CA HIS A 264 17.45 6.95 -12.93
C HIS A 264 16.60 5.71 -12.83
N GLU A 265 15.47 5.80 -12.13
CA GLU A 265 14.46 4.75 -12.11
C GLU A 265 13.10 5.33 -12.48
N ASP A 266 12.33 4.55 -13.22
CA ASP A 266 10.93 4.81 -13.51
C ASP A 266 10.08 3.78 -12.78
N TYR A 267 9.30 4.22 -11.80
CA TYR A 267 8.37 3.38 -11.03
C TYR A 267 6.97 3.35 -11.63
N GLY A 268 6.74 4.09 -12.72
CA GLY A 268 5.50 4.02 -13.47
C GLY A 268 5.25 2.60 -13.94
N ASP A 269 4.13 2.03 -13.53
CA ASP A 269 3.74 0.68 -13.92
C ASP A 269 2.22 0.55 -13.95
N THR A 270 1.75 -0.44 -14.67
CA THR A 270 0.36 -0.84 -14.73
C THR A 270 0.26 -2.29 -14.30
N TRP A 271 -0.65 -2.59 -13.38
CA TRP A 271 -0.88 -3.96 -12.97
C TRP A 271 -2.37 -4.21 -12.79
N PHE A 272 -2.72 -5.47 -12.92
CA PHE A 272 -4.08 -5.97 -12.76
C PHE A 272 -4.15 -6.87 -11.54
N SER A 273 -5.21 -6.76 -10.76
CA SER A 273 -5.43 -7.63 -9.62
C SER A 273 -6.81 -8.25 -9.63
N TYR A 274 -6.93 -9.36 -8.94
CA TYR A 274 -8.19 -10.05 -8.72
C TYR A 274 -8.19 -10.64 -7.31
N GLY A 275 -9.39 -10.86 -6.79
CA GLY A 275 -9.48 -11.36 -5.43
C GLY A 275 -10.88 -11.75 -5.01
N LEU A 276 -10.97 -12.15 -3.77
CA LEU A 276 -12.17 -12.55 -3.07
C LEU A 276 -12.23 -11.84 -1.74
N GLY A 277 -13.42 -11.60 -1.25
CA GLY A 277 -13.60 -11.06 0.08
C GLY A 277 -14.99 -11.29 0.61
N GLY A 278 -15.21 -10.84 1.82
CA GLY A 278 -16.51 -10.95 2.45
C GLY A 278 -16.54 -10.34 3.84
N ALA A 279 -17.74 -10.28 4.36
CA ALA A 279 -18.01 -9.83 5.71
C ALA A 279 -19.09 -10.69 6.34
N TYR A 280 -19.03 -10.81 7.66
CA TYR A 280 -19.97 -11.59 8.46
C TYR A 280 -20.42 -10.79 9.67
N LYS A 281 -21.73 -10.76 9.88
CA LYS A 281 -22.34 -10.16 11.06
C LYS A 281 -22.26 -11.13 12.24
N ILE A 282 -21.42 -10.83 13.21
CA ILE A 282 -21.29 -11.63 14.42
C ILE A 282 -22.48 -11.33 15.35
N ASN A 283 -22.80 -10.05 15.52
CA ASN A 283 -23.98 -9.56 16.22
C ASN A 283 -24.38 -8.19 15.68
N ASP A 284 -25.38 -7.53 16.26
CA ASP A 284 -25.93 -6.27 15.73
C ASP A 284 -24.91 -5.13 15.64
N GLY A 285 -23.87 -5.14 16.45
CA GLY A 285 -22.81 -4.13 16.44
C GLY A 285 -21.47 -4.60 15.91
N LEU A 286 -21.28 -5.89 15.69
CA LEU A 286 -19.96 -6.43 15.36
C LEU A 286 -19.97 -7.18 14.02
N GLN A 287 -19.11 -6.73 13.11
CA GLN A 287 -18.82 -7.47 11.89
C GLN A 287 -17.35 -7.87 11.81
N ALA A 288 -17.10 -9.06 11.26
CA ALA A 288 -15.80 -9.49 10.81
C ALA A 288 -15.73 -9.39 9.28
N TYR A 289 -14.57 -9.09 8.73
CA TYR A 289 -14.40 -9.01 7.28
C TYR A 289 -13.03 -9.50 6.86
N PHE A 290 -12.93 -9.92 5.62
CA PHE A 290 -11.67 -10.38 5.02
C PHE A 290 -11.62 -10.01 3.54
N ASP A 291 -10.40 -9.91 3.02
CA ASP A 291 -10.13 -9.60 1.63
C ASP A 291 -8.84 -10.30 1.21
N LEU A 292 -8.86 -10.96 0.07
CA LEU A 292 -7.71 -11.63 -0.53
C LEU A 292 -7.50 -11.08 -1.93
N GLU A 293 -6.25 -10.82 -2.30
CA GLU A 293 -5.92 -10.25 -3.60
C GLU A 293 -4.59 -10.78 -4.13
N ARG A 294 -4.50 -10.92 -5.42
CA ARG A 294 -3.30 -11.19 -6.17
C ARG A 294 -3.26 -10.31 -7.41
N GLY A 295 -2.08 -9.83 -7.80
CA GLY A 295 -1.92 -8.95 -8.95
C GLY A 295 -0.65 -9.20 -9.74
N ASP A 296 -0.74 -8.99 -11.03
CA ASP A 296 0.34 -9.16 -11.97
C ASP A 296 0.52 -7.88 -12.81
N GLY A 297 1.76 -7.43 -12.95
CA GLY A 297 2.14 -6.31 -13.77
C GLY A 297 3.32 -6.64 -14.67
N SER A 298 3.80 -5.68 -15.43
CA SER A 298 4.93 -5.88 -16.34
C SER A 298 6.26 -6.05 -15.60
N SER A 299 6.44 -5.35 -14.49
CA SER A 299 7.63 -5.45 -13.64
C SER A 299 7.28 -5.61 -12.16
N TYR A 300 6.12 -5.15 -11.74
CA TYR A 300 5.62 -5.23 -10.37
C TYR A 300 4.53 -6.28 -10.26
N ASP A 301 4.68 -7.18 -9.31
CA ASP A 301 3.69 -8.20 -8.98
C ASP A 301 3.30 -8.10 -7.50
N GLU A 302 2.00 -8.17 -7.25
CA GLU A 302 1.43 -8.42 -5.93
C GLU A 302 1.23 -9.92 -5.80
N ASN A 303 2.22 -10.61 -5.19
CA ASN A 303 2.22 -12.07 -5.15
C ASN A 303 1.02 -12.60 -4.37
N TRP A 304 0.71 -11.97 -3.25
CA TRP A 304 -0.49 -12.17 -2.48
C TRP A 304 -0.69 -11.03 -1.49
N SER A 305 -1.94 -10.83 -1.11
CA SER A 305 -2.31 -9.91 -0.03
C SER A 305 -3.54 -10.46 0.68
N TRP A 306 -3.59 -10.29 1.98
CA TRP A 306 -4.74 -10.61 2.80
C TRP A 306 -4.98 -9.51 3.82
N ASP A 307 -6.27 -9.27 4.10
CA ASP A 307 -6.75 -8.38 5.16
C ASP A 307 -7.80 -9.11 5.97
N VAL A 308 -7.72 -9.01 7.28
CA VAL A 308 -8.72 -9.53 8.21
C VAL A 308 -9.01 -8.45 9.24
N GLY A 309 -10.26 -8.12 9.43
CA GLY A 309 -10.63 -7.07 10.36
C GLY A 309 -11.90 -7.37 11.13
N LEU A 310 -12.06 -6.59 12.19
CA LEU A 310 -13.24 -6.53 13.03
C LEU A 310 -13.66 -5.06 13.16
N ARG A 311 -14.94 -4.81 13.03
CA ARG A 311 -15.52 -3.50 13.29
C ARG A 311 -16.66 -3.63 14.27
N TRP A 312 -16.56 -2.87 15.35
CA TRP A 312 -17.59 -2.76 16.37
C TRP A 312 -18.20 -1.36 16.32
N SER A 313 -19.50 -1.31 16.05
CA SER A 313 -20.29 -0.08 15.96
C SER A 313 -21.22 0.04 17.17
N PHE A 314 -21.31 1.23 17.73
CA PHE A 314 -22.09 1.50 18.96
C PHE A 314 -22.67 2.92 18.98
#